data_d7c4a8fd1757f1b7fc3dafded4141b40
#
_entry.id   d7c4a8fd1757f1b7fc3dafded4141b40
#
_cell.length_a   1.000
_cell.length_b   1.000
_cell.length_c   1.000
_cell.angle_alpha   90.00
_cell.angle_beta   90.00
_cell.angle_gamma   90.00
#
_symmetry.space_group_name_H-M   'P 1'
#
loop_
_entity.id
_entity.type
_entity.pdbx_description
1 polymer ?
#
loop_
_entity_poly.entity_id
_entity_poly.type
_entity_poly.pdbx_seq_one_letter_code
_entity_poly.pdbx_strand_id
1 'polypeptide(L)' 'MTEGGFLVFMGILLLLVVIVVVIAVVSSVAGAAAAIVDNEDSEDE' A
#
# COMPACT_ATOMS: atom_id res chain seq x y z
N MET A 1 3.61 27.31 -16.29
CA MET A 1 3.04 25.98 -16.52
C MET A 1 1.83 26.06 -17.43
N THR A 2 1.76 25.17 -18.37
CA THR A 2 0.62 25.12 -19.26
C THR A 2 -0.45 24.23 -18.68
N GLU A 3 -1.63 24.34 -19.27
CA GLU A 3 -2.76 23.52 -18.84
C GLU A 3 -2.44 22.03 -18.99
N GLY A 4 -1.77 21.67 -20.08
CA GLY A 4 -1.38 20.28 -20.27
C GLY A 4 -0.41 19.80 -19.22
N GLY A 5 0.53 20.65 -18.85
CA GLY A 5 1.48 20.29 -17.81
C GLY A 5 0.83 20.08 -16.47
N PHE A 6 -0.17 20.88 -16.16
CA PHE A 6 -0.90 20.73 -14.91
C PHE A 6 -1.66 19.40 -14.89
N LEU A 7 -2.29 19.06 -16.00
CA LEU A 7 -3.04 17.81 -16.08
C LEU A 7 -2.12 16.60 -15.91
N VAL A 8 -0.96 16.64 -16.58
CA VAL A 8 0.01 15.54 -16.47
C VAL A 8 0.51 15.43 -15.04
N PHE A 9 0.82 16.56 -14.42
CA PHE A 9 1.30 16.56 -13.04
C PHE A 9 0.27 15.97 -12.10
N MET A 10 -0.98 16.40 -12.25
CA MET A 10 -2.05 15.87 -11.40
C MET A 10 -2.26 14.38 -11.60
N GLY A 11 -2.15 13.92 -12.85
CA GLY A 11 -2.29 12.51 -13.14
C GLY A 11 -1.21 11.67 -12.47
N ILE A 12 0.02 12.14 -12.57
CA ILE A 12 1.14 11.43 -11.94
C ILE A 12 0.97 11.42 -10.43
N LEU A 13 0.57 12.54 -9.86
CA LEU A 13 0.37 12.65 -8.43
C LEU A 13 -0.69 11.68 -7.95
N LEU A 14 -1.80 11.63 -8.67
CA LEU A 14 -2.89 10.72 -8.34
C LEU A 14 -2.45 9.27 -8.44
N LEU A 15 -1.68 8.95 -9.47
CA LEU A 15 -1.17 7.61 -9.64
C LEU A 15 -0.27 7.22 -8.49
N LEU A 16 0.60 8.12 -8.07
CA LEU A 16 1.48 7.85 -6.93
C LEU A 16 0.68 7.57 -5.67
N VAL A 17 -0.34 8.37 -5.42
CA VAL A 17 -1.18 8.18 -4.23
C VAL A 17 -1.84 6.82 -4.26
N VAL A 18 -2.37 6.42 -5.42
CA VAL A 18 -3.03 5.13 -5.55
C VAL A 18 -2.04 4.00 -5.27
N ILE A 19 -0.85 4.07 -5.82
CA ILE A 19 0.17 3.05 -5.62
C ILE A 19 0.52 2.94 -4.13
N VAL A 20 0.72 4.07 -3.48
CA VAL A 20 1.08 4.08 -2.06
C VAL A 20 -0.03 3.46 -1.23
N VAL A 21 -1.29 3.80 -1.53
CA VAL A 21 -2.42 3.26 -0.79
C VAL A 21 -2.50 1.75 -0.97
N VAL A 22 -2.33 1.27 -2.20
CA VAL A 22 -2.37 -0.17 -2.48
C VAL A 22 -1.27 -0.89 -1.70
N ILE A 23 -0.06 -0.36 -1.73
CA ILE A 23 1.05 -0.96 -1.02
C ILE A 23 0.78 -0.97 0.48
N ALA A 24 0.23 0.11 1.00
CA ALA A 24 -0.07 0.21 2.42
C ALA A 24 -1.09 -0.85 2.85
N VAL A 25 -2.14 -1.02 2.05
CA VAL A 25 -3.18 -1.99 2.36
C VAL A 25 -2.61 -3.41 2.30
N VAL A 26 -1.87 -3.72 1.25
CA VAL A 26 -1.27 -5.04 1.10
C VAL A 26 -0.30 -5.33 2.23
N SER A 27 0.52 -4.35 2.59
CA SER A 27 1.48 -4.53 3.67
C SER A 27 0.78 -4.74 5.01
N SER A 28 -0.32 -4.04 5.22
CA SER A 28 -1.09 -4.18 6.45
C SER A 28 -1.65 -5.60 6.59
N VAL A 29 -2.21 -6.12 5.50
CA VAL A 29 -2.76 -7.47 5.50
C VAL A 29 -1.65 -8.50 5.71
N ALA A 30 -0.53 -8.33 5.02
CA ALA A 30 0.58 -9.26 5.14
C ALA A 30 1.14 -9.26 6.56
N GLY A 31 1.23 -8.10 7.18
CA GLY A 31 1.71 -8.00 8.55
C GLY A 31 0.78 -8.70 9.52
N ALA A 32 -0.52 -8.50 9.35
CA ALA A 32 -1.50 -9.13 10.23
C ALA A 32 -1.48 -10.65 10.07
N ALA A 33 -1.40 -11.13 8.83
CA ALA A 33 -1.35 -12.56 8.57
C ALA A 33 -0.10 -13.19 9.16
N ALA A 34 1.03 -12.51 9.04
CA ALA A 34 2.28 -13.00 9.59
C ALA A 34 2.20 -13.09 11.11
N ALA A 35 1.59 -12.11 11.72
CA ALA A 35 1.45 -12.09 13.18
C ALA A 35 0.59 -13.25 13.66
N ILE A 36 -0.49 -13.52 12.93
CA ILE A 36 -1.38 -14.63 13.31
C ILE A 36 -0.65 -15.97 13.19
N VAL A 37 0.07 -16.13 12.08
CA VAL A 37 0.81 -17.38 11.86
C VAL A 37 1.86 -17.59 12.95
N ASP A 38 2.53 -16.51 13.32
CA ASP A 38 3.55 -16.59 14.36
C ASP A 38 2.93 -17.01 15.68
N ASN A 39 1.79 -16.44 16.00
CA ASN A 39 1.10 -16.79 17.24
C ASN A 39 0.67 -18.25 17.25
N GLU A 40 0.15 -18.71 16.14
CA GLU A 40 -0.28 -20.09 16.02
C GLU A 40 0.87 -21.05 16.24
N ASP A 41 1.99 -20.73 15.63
CA ASP A 41 3.17 -21.59 15.78
C ASP A 41 3.60 -21.62 17.25
N SER A 42 3.55 -20.49 17.89
CA SER A 42 3.93 -20.38 19.28
C SER A 42 3.00 -21.22 20.16
N GLU A 43 1.73 -21.14 19.88
CA GLU A 43 0.74 -21.87 20.66
C GLU A 43 0.87 -23.37 20.45
N ASP A 44 1.12 -23.76 19.24
CA ASP A 44 1.23 -25.16 18.92
C ASP A 44 2.38 -25.80 19.68
N GLU A 45 3.43 -25.03 19.84
CA GLU A 45 4.57 -25.50 20.58
C GLU A 45 4.24 -25.68 22.06
#